data_31d69e4d8f23db109541a3ec131a78a9
#
_entry.id   31d69e4d8f23db109541a3ec131a78a9
#
_cell.length_a   1.000
_cell.length_b   1.000
_cell.length_c   1.000
_cell.angle_alpha   90.00
_cell.angle_beta   90.00
_cell.angle_gamma   90.00
#
_symmetry.space_group_name_H-M   'P 1'
#
loop_
_entity.id
_entity.type
_entity.pdbx_description
1 polymer ?
#
loop_
_entity_poly.entity_id
_entity_poly.type
_entity_poly.pdbx_seq_one_letter_code
_entity_poly.pdbx_strand_id
1 'polypeptide(L)'
;MRTVFLPFLWRKNVSDILQSLNPVQKEAASCTEGPLLILAGAGSGKTRVLTHRIAYLIDEKGVNPWNIMAITFTNKAAQEMRDRVDRLVEFGAESIWVATFHSSCVRILRRYIDRLGYDNHFTIYDTDDQKSIIRKAVKELDLDPKQYREGPLLGVISAAKNEMIEPQDFETQAGGDFRMCQEAKIYKAYQKTLIDNNAVDFDDLLLLTVRLLRENRDILEAYQERLRYIMVDEYQDTNSVQFELIRLISGKYHNLCVVGDDDQSIYKFRGADITNILSFEETFPGAKVVKLEQNYRSTNNILEAANAVIANNAHRKEKHLWSENGEGKEVSFIHYETAYGEAEDVIDKIQTEVHMGKHQYQDCAILYRTNAQSRAFEEKCIKKSVPYRLVGGVNFYQRQEIKDILAYLKTIDSGRDDLSVTRIVNVPKRGIGQVTLNKLAVYASEHGMRLFQAMEQVEQISGIGKAADKIKGFVNQIMVFRALAKELDAAELIESILEQTGYLEELEKLEEDKAQAKQENLEEFQNKAADYYANHDEAALTDFLEEVALVADID
;
A
#
# COMPACT_ATOMS: atom_id res chain seq x y z
N MET A 1 7.68 45.13 -38.24
CA MET A 1 7.79 43.78 -37.69
C MET A 1 6.40 43.16 -37.69
N ARG A 2 6.09 42.27 -38.62
CA ARG A 2 4.84 41.54 -38.70
C ARG A 2 5.00 40.26 -37.92
N THR A 3 4.31 40.11 -36.81
CA THR A 3 4.21 38.91 -36.04
C THR A 3 3.31 37.93 -36.80
N VAL A 4 3.88 36.88 -37.33
CA VAL A 4 3.16 35.78 -37.99
C VAL A 4 2.61 34.89 -36.89
N PHE A 5 1.30 34.93 -36.69
CA PHE A 5 0.60 33.89 -35.96
C PHE A 5 0.60 32.61 -36.81
N LEU A 6 1.34 31.60 -36.36
CA LEU A 6 1.21 30.25 -36.88
C LEU A 6 -0.11 29.64 -36.35
N PRO A 7 -1.00 29.15 -37.22
CA PRO A 7 -2.23 28.52 -36.73
C PRO A 7 -1.88 27.14 -36.14
N PHE A 8 -2.40 26.92 -34.96
CA PHE A 8 -2.52 25.60 -34.32
C PHE A 8 -3.23 24.63 -35.29
N LEU A 9 -2.48 23.75 -35.88
CA LEU A 9 -3.00 22.61 -36.62
C LEU A 9 -2.32 21.36 -36.11
N TRP A 10 -2.99 20.70 -35.18
CA TRP A 10 -3.10 19.25 -35.01
C TRP A 10 -4.04 18.99 -33.82
N ARG A 11 -5.34 19.33 -33.99
CA ARG A 11 -6.37 18.66 -33.21
C ARG A 11 -6.44 17.24 -33.77
N LYS A 12 -5.98 16.22 -33.05
CA LYS A 12 -6.52 14.86 -33.23
C LYS A 12 -8.02 15.00 -33.19
N ASN A 13 -8.70 14.51 -34.20
CA ASN A 13 -10.16 14.58 -34.25
C ASN A 13 -10.74 13.98 -32.97
N VAL A 14 -11.50 14.78 -32.26
CA VAL A 14 -12.28 14.49 -31.06
C VAL A 14 -13.02 13.14 -31.09
N SER A 15 -13.34 12.62 -32.27
CA SER A 15 -13.93 11.30 -32.45
C SER A 15 -12.99 10.10 -32.15
N ASP A 16 -11.69 10.33 -31.99
CA ASP A 16 -10.70 9.24 -31.95
C ASP A 16 -10.57 8.56 -30.58
N ILE A 17 -10.70 9.29 -29.45
CA ILE A 17 -10.51 8.74 -28.10
C ILE A 17 -11.49 7.61 -27.81
N LEU A 18 -12.74 7.76 -28.17
CA LEU A 18 -13.78 6.74 -27.93
C LEU A 18 -13.91 5.69 -29.06
N GLN A 19 -13.28 5.88 -30.22
CA GLN A 19 -13.47 4.96 -31.36
C GLN A 19 -12.99 3.53 -31.07
N SER A 20 -11.94 3.40 -30.25
CA SER A 20 -11.37 2.11 -29.91
C SER A 20 -12.19 1.32 -28.86
N LEU A 21 -13.26 1.91 -28.33
CA LEU A 21 -14.15 1.31 -27.33
C LEU A 21 -15.37 0.67 -28.01
N ASN A 22 -15.89 -0.41 -27.43
CA ASN A 22 -17.18 -0.96 -27.85
C ASN A 22 -18.34 -0.02 -27.43
N PRO A 23 -19.58 -0.21 -27.93
CA PRO A 23 -20.69 0.70 -27.66
C PRO A 23 -20.97 0.90 -26.16
N VAL A 24 -20.90 -0.17 -25.35
CA VAL A 24 -21.17 -0.11 -23.91
C VAL A 24 -20.04 0.60 -23.16
N GLN A 25 -18.79 0.32 -23.54
CA GLN A 25 -17.63 1.04 -23.00
C GLN A 25 -17.67 2.53 -23.35
N LYS A 26 -18.12 2.90 -24.57
CA LYS A 26 -18.33 4.29 -24.98
C LYS A 26 -19.38 4.98 -24.11
N GLU A 27 -20.49 4.31 -23.86
CA GLU A 27 -21.54 4.81 -22.98
C GLU A 27 -21.00 5.11 -21.59
N ALA A 28 -20.25 4.16 -20.99
CA ALA A 28 -19.66 4.32 -19.69
C ALA A 28 -18.62 5.47 -19.64
N ALA A 29 -17.75 5.56 -20.65
CA ALA A 29 -16.71 6.59 -20.71
C ALA A 29 -17.29 8.00 -20.93
N SER A 30 -18.37 8.14 -21.69
CA SER A 30 -18.99 9.43 -22.03
C SER A 30 -20.01 9.93 -20.99
N CYS A 31 -20.46 9.09 -20.05
CA CYS A 31 -21.38 9.47 -18.97
C CYS A 31 -20.60 10.24 -17.88
N THR A 32 -20.41 11.55 -18.03
CA THR A 32 -19.51 12.34 -17.18
C THR A 32 -20.12 12.85 -15.89
N GLU A 33 -21.42 13.16 -15.88
CA GLU A 33 -22.09 13.80 -14.75
C GLU A 33 -22.88 12.79 -13.91
N GLY A 34 -22.90 13.05 -12.60
CA GLY A 34 -23.61 12.24 -11.61
C GLY A 34 -22.90 10.91 -11.24
N PRO A 35 -23.50 10.15 -10.32
CA PRO A 35 -22.92 8.88 -9.89
C PRO A 35 -23.09 7.80 -10.97
N LEU A 36 -22.00 7.07 -11.23
CA LEU A 36 -21.94 6.01 -12.23
C LEU A 36 -21.30 4.75 -11.60
N LEU A 37 -22.00 3.64 -11.67
CA LEU A 37 -21.46 2.32 -11.38
C LEU A 37 -21.21 1.56 -12.68
N ILE A 38 -19.97 1.15 -12.90
CA ILE A 38 -19.57 0.27 -13.99
C ILE A 38 -19.34 -1.12 -13.41
N LEU A 39 -20.32 -2.01 -13.60
CA LEU A 39 -20.19 -3.42 -13.28
C LEU A 39 -19.44 -4.11 -14.40
N ALA A 40 -18.19 -4.45 -14.15
CA ALA A 40 -17.28 -4.88 -15.20
C ALA A 40 -16.67 -6.24 -14.86
N GLY A 41 -17.09 -7.27 -15.55
CA GLY A 41 -16.52 -8.60 -15.36
C GLY A 41 -15.02 -8.68 -15.63
N ALA A 42 -14.40 -9.79 -15.23
CA ALA A 42 -12.99 -10.04 -15.50
C ALA A 42 -12.66 -9.87 -16.98
N GLY A 43 -11.56 -9.18 -17.30
CA GLY A 43 -11.09 -9.02 -18.70
C GLY A 43 -11.99 -8.19 -19.62
N SER A 44 -12.99 -7.45 -19.09
CA SER A 44 -13.91 -6.60 -19.87
C SER A 44 -13.36 -5.19 -20.17
N GLY A 45 -12.16 -4.87 -19.68
CA GLY A 45 -11.50 -3.59 -19.92
C GLY A 45 -11.84 -2.49 -18.91
N LYS A 46 -12.05 -2.84 -17.63
CA LYS A 46 -12.28 -1.89 -16.51
C LYS A 46 -11.38 -0.65 -16.57
N THR A 47 -10.08 -0.85 -16.44
CA THR A 47 -9.09 0.23 -16.46
C THR A 47 -9.04 0.98 -17.78
N ARG A 48 -9.31 0.29 -18.93
CA ARG A 48 -9.40 0.95 -20.23
C ARG A 48 -10.53 1.96 -20.29
N VAL A 49 -11.70 1.61 -19.78
CA VAL A 49 -12.84 2.54 -19.73
C VAL A 49 -12.55 3.73 -18.85
N LEU A 50 -11.94 3.52 -17.68
CA LEU A 50 -11.54 4.62 -16.78
C LEU A 50 -10.54 5.58 -17.44
N THR A 51 -9.49 5.05 -18.07
CA THR A 51 -8.47 5.90 -18.71
C THR A 51 -9.03 6.68 -19.89
N HIS A 52 -9.91 6.07 -20.70
CA HIS A 52 -10.59 6.78 -21.79
C HIS A 52 -11.62 7.82 -21.28
N ARG A 53 -12.27 7.55 -20.13
CA ARG A 53 -13.14 8.53 -19.47
C ARG A 53 -12.35 9.74 -18.99
N ILE A 54 -11.16 9.54 -18.40
CA ILE A 54 -10.27 10.63 -18.00
C ILE A 54 -9.88 11.46 -19.22
N ALA A 55 -9.41 10.83 -20.28
CA ALA A 55 -9.06 11.51 -21.52
C ALA A 55 -10.25 12.27 -22.12
N TYR A 56 -11.44 11.66 -22.12
CA TYR A 56 -12.66 12.29 -22.60
C TYR A 56 -13.07 13.55 -21.79
N LEU A 57 -12.91 13.49 -20.45
CA LEU A 57 -13.15 14.64 -19.57
C LEU A 57 -12.20 15.80 -19.89
N ILE A 58 -10.93 15.52 -20.14
CA ILE A 58 -9.91 16.55 -20.41
C ILE A 58 -10.10 17.12 -21.82
N ASP A 59 -10.05 16.30 -22.83
CA ASP A 59 -9.96 16.75 -24.22
C ASP A 59 -11.31 17.21 -24.79
N GLU A 60 -12.42 16.55 -24.38
CA GLU A 60 -13.75 16.83 -24.91
C GLU A 60 -14.57 17.78 -24.04
N LYS A 61 -14.51 17.56 -22.74
CA LYS A 61 -15.29 18.37 -21.80
C LYS A 61 -14.51 19.58 -21.28
N GLY A 62 -13.22 19.69 -21.60
CA GLY A 62 -12.37 20.78 -21.15
C GLY A 62 -12.19 20.83 -19.63
N VAL A 63 -12.32 19.68 -18.97
CA VAL A 63 -12.11 19.59 -17.52
C VAL A 63 -10.64 19.77 -17.23
N ASN A 64 -10.32 20.67 -16.29
CA ASN A 64 -8.94 20.82 -15.84
C ASN A 64 -8.44 19.51 -15.18
N PRO A 65 -7.32 18.93 -15.61
CA PRO A 65 -6.76 17.70 -15.02
C PRO A 65 -6.64 17.76 -13.49
N TRP A 66 -6.34 18.93 -12.93
CA TRP A 66 -6.30 19.17 -11.49
C TRP A 66 -7.62 18.87 -10.75
N ASN A 67 -8.74 18.87 -11.46
CA ASN A 67 -10.06 18.58 -10.89
C ASN A 67 -10.43 17.09 -10.93
N ILE A 68 -9.52 16.24 -11.39
CA ILE A 68 -9.76 14.80 -11.55
C ILE A 68 -8.95 14.03 -10.50
N MET A 69 -9.63 13.10 -9.83
CA MET A 69 -9.03 12.11 -8.93
C MET A 69 -9.34 10.71 -9.41
N ALA A 70 -8.33 9.84 -9.49
CA ALA A 70 -8.49 8.43 -9.81
C ALA A 70 -7.78 7.59 -8.73
N ILE A 71 -8.53 6.71 -8.08
CA ILE A 71 -8.06 5.89 -6.97
C ILE A 71 -7.98 4.44 -7.41
N THR A 72 -6.87 3.77 -7.08
CA THR A 72 -6.64 2.34 -7.27
C THR A 72 -6.23 1.67 -5.96
N PHE A 73 -6.11 0.34 -5.96
CA PHE A 73 -5.70 -0.39 -4.74
C PHE A 73 -4.19 -0.57 -4.60
N THR A 74 -3.43 -0.60 -5.72
CA THR A 74 -1.97 -0.83 -5.69
C THR A 74 -1.22 0.31 -6.39
N ASN A 75 0.01 0.58 -5.93
CA ASN A 75 0.88 1.57 -6.56
C ASN A 75 1.20 1.21 -8.02
N LYS A 76 1.36 -0.08 -8.31
CA LYS A 76 1.55 -0.57 -9.68
C LYS A 76 0.35 -0.22 -10.57
N ALA A 77 -0.88 -0.42 -10.09
CA ALA A 77 -2.09 -0.07 -10.85
C ALA A 77 -2.22 1.45 -11.04
N ALA A 78 -1.83 2.25 -10.03
CA ALA A 78 -1.81 3.69 -10.14
C ALA A 78 -0.80 4.16 -11.20
N GLN A 79 0.41 3.59 -11.21
CA GLN A 79 1.42 3.91 -12.22
C GLN A 79 0.96 3.50 -13.62
N GLU A 80 0.45 2.28 -13.78
CA GLU A 80 -0.10 1.81 -15.05
C GLU A 80 -1.25 2.69 -15.57
N MET A 81 -2.09 3.18 -14.67
CA MET A 81 -3.16 4.11 -15.02
C MET A 81 -2.61 5.45 -15.50
N ARG A 82 -1.59 6.03 -14.81
CA ARG A 82 -0.90 7.25 -15.25
C ARG A 82 -0.31 7.09 -16.65
N ASP A 83 0.49 6.03 -16.87
CA ASP A 83 1.15 5.77 -18.15
C ASP A 83 0.14 5.61 -19.30
N ARG A 84 -1.03 5.05 -19.02
CA ARG A 84 -2.09 4.90 -20.02
C ARG A 84 -2.79 6.23 -20.32
N VAL A 85 -3.02 7.05 -19.31
CA VAL A 85 -3.60 8.38 -19.49
C VAL A 85 -2.64 9.28 -20.26
N ASP A 86 -1.35 9.29 -19.91
CA ASP A 86 -0.31 10.06 -20.60
C ASP A 86 -0.26 9.77 -22.12
N ARG A 87 -0.50 8.52 -22.51
CA ARG A 87 -0.56 8.15 -23.94
C ARG A 87 -1.83 8.62 -24.66
N LEU A 88 -2.88 8.91 -23.91
CA LEU A 88 -4.18 9.32 -24.45
C LEU A 88 -4.36 10.83 -24.54
N VAL A 89 -3.80 11.59 -23.58
CA VAL A 89 -3.91 13.05 -23.45
C VAL A 89 -2.61 13.72 -23.93
N GLU A 90 -2.73 14.88 -24.57
CA GLU A 90 -1.53 15.59 -25.05
C GLU A 90 -0.79 16.35 -23.95
N PHE A 91 -1.52 16.90 -22.96
CA PHE A 91 -0.97 17.74 -21.89
C PHE A 91 -1.76 17.63 -20.61
N GLY A 92 -1.06 17.76 -19.46
CA GLY A 92 -1.67 17.95 -18.14
C GLY A 92 -1.98 16.65 -17.40
N ALA A 93 -1.62 15.49 -17.94
CA ALA A 93 -1.84 14.22 -17.24
C ALA A 93 -1.11 14.15 -15.90
N GLU A 94 0.05 14.81 -15.77
CA GLU A 94 0.83 14.94 -14.54
C GLU A 94 0.08 15.67 -13.41
N SER A 95 -0.92 16.49 -13.76
CA SER A 95 -1.73 17.25 -12.79
C SER A 95 -2.91 16.44 -12.23
N ILE A 96 -3.21 15.27 -12.79
CA ILE A 96 -4.27 14.39 -12.31
C ILE A 96 -3.85 13.75 -11.00
N TRP A 97 -4.75 13.69 -10.04
CA TRP A 97 -4.48 12.95 -8.81
C TRP A 97 -4.76 11.46 -9.00
N VAL A 98 -3.77 10.72 -9.53
CA VAL A 98 -3.82 9.25 -9.60
C VAL A 98 -3.00 8.67 -8.45
N ALA A 99 -3.63 7.93 -7.54
CA ALA A 99 -2.96 7.39 -6.36
C ALA A 99 -3.74 6.20 -5.76
N THR A 100 -3.15 5.50 -4.79
CA THR A 100 -3.89 4.57 -3.94
C THR A 100 -4.68 5.34 -2.87
N PHE A 101 -5.61 4.65 -2.18
CA PHE A 101 -6.28 5.21 -1.02
C PHE A 101 -5.29 5.72 0.02
N HIS A 102 -4.34 4.87 0.43
CA HIS A 102 -3.36 5.20 1.46
C HIS A 102 -2.44 6.35 1.03
N SER A 103 -1.91 6.34 -0.19
CA SER A 103 -1.09 7.44 -0.71
C SER A 103 -1.86 8.77 -0.72
N SER A 104 -3.15 8.73 -1.06
CA SER A 104 -4.00 9.91 -1.01
C SER A 104 -4.19 10.43 0.41
N CYS A 105 -4.41 9.53 1.37
CA CYS A 105 -4.53 9.87 2.79
C CYS A 105 -3.24 10.45 3.35
N VAL A 106 -2.10 9.84 3.08
CA VAL A 106 -0.78 10.37 3.48
C VAL A 106 -0.62 11.81 2.99
N ARG A 107 -0.88 12.07 1.71
CA ARG A 107 -0.76 13.42 1.13
C ARG A 107 -1.69 14.45 1.79
N ILE A 108 -2.89 14.04 2.22
CA ILE A 108 -3.82 14.91 2.95
C ILE A 108 -3.33 15.13 4.38
N LEU A 109 -2.94 14.06 5.08
CA LEU A 109 -2.50 14.11 6.47
C LEU A 109 -1.19 14.90 6.64
N ARG A 110 -0.21 14.74 5.75
CA ARG A 110 1.03 15.54 5.77
C ARG A 110 0.79 17.03 5.77
N ARG A 111 -0.32 17.47 5.21
CA ARG A 111 -0.66 18.88 5.13
C ARG A 111 -1.46 19.40 6.31
N TYR A 112 -2.25 18.54 6.98
CA TYR A 112 -3.26 19.01 7.92
C TYR A 112 -3.41 18.17 9.19
N ILE A 113 -2.60 17.16 9.43
CA ILE A 113 -2.75 16.27 10.59
C ILE A 113 -2.49 17.01 11.92
N ASP A 114 -1.83 18.17 11.87
CA ASP A 114 -1.64 19.08 13.01
C ASP A 114 -2.98 19.49 13.64
N ARG A 115 -4.06 19.56 12.84
CA ARG A 115 -5.42 19.80 13.34
C ARG A 115 -5.93 18.68 14.27
N LEU A 116 -5.32 17.49 14.20
CA LEU A 116 -5.66 16.33 15.04
C LEU A 116 -4.65 16.12 16.18
N GLY A 117 -3.69 17.04 16.36
CA GLY A 117 -2.72 17.00 17.44
C GLY A 117 -1.46 16.18 17.17
N TYR A 118 -1.23 15.77 15.93
CA TYR A 118 0.03 15.17 15.48
C TYR A 118 0.96 16.23 14.86
N ASP A 119 2.24 15.88 14.70
CA ASP A 119 3.15 16.67 13.87
C ASP A 119 3.10 16.14 12.44
N ASN A 120 3.22 17.04 11.45
CA ASN A 120 3.13 16.70 10.03
C ASN A 120 4.20 15.72 9.57
N HIS A 121 5.33 15.60 10.27
CA HIS A 121 6.39 14.61 10.06
C HIS A 121 6.15 13.33 10.87
N PHE A 122 4.99 12.72 10.73
CA PHE A 122 4.66 11.47 11.41
C PHE A 122 5.35 10.26 10.75
N THR A 123 5.59 9.21 11.52
CA THR A 123 6.13 7.93 11.03
C THR A 123 4.99 6.95 10.73
N ILE A 124 5.08 6.20 9.63
CA ILE A 124 4.14 5.12 9.33
C ILE A 124 4.74 3.82 9.86
N TYR A 125 4.00 3.14 10.75
CA TYR A 125 4.40 1.88 11.37
C TYR A 125 3.92 0.68 10.59
N ASP A 126 4.86 -0.25 10.34
CA ASP A 126 4.54 -1.53 9.72
C ASP A 126 3.97 -2.55 10.73
N THR A 127 3.59 -3.72 10.24
CA THR A 127 2.99 -4.78 11.04
C THR A 127 3.88 -5.25 12.21
N ASP A 128 5.21 -5.24 12.06
CA ASP A 128 6.11 -5.66 13.16
C ASP A 128 6.28 -4.58 14.21
N ASP A 129 6.30 -3.31 13.80
CA ASP A 129 6.27 -2.15 14.69
C ASP A 129 4.98 -2.19 15.53
N GLN A 130 3.83 -2.42 14.88
CA GLN A 130 2.52 -2.56 15.53
C GLN A 130 2.52 -3.71 16.55
N LYS A 131 2.99 -4.91 16.16
CA LYS A 131 3.13 -6.07 17.08
C LYS A 131 4.04 -5.76 18.27
N SER A 132 5.10 -4.97 18.06
CA SER A 132 6.02 -4.57 19.13
C SER A 132 5.33 -3.69 20.17
N ILE A 133 4.49 -2.73 19.72
CA ILE A 133 3.68 -1.89 20.61
C ILE A 133 2.67 -2.74 21.39
N ILE A 134 1.96 -3.66 20.73
CA ILE A 134 0.99 -4.54 21.39
C ILE A 134 1.66 -5.38 22.47
N ARG A 135 2.83 -5.99 22.18
CA ARG A 135 3.60 -6.74 23.19
C ARG A 135 3.97 -5.89 24.39
N LYS A 136 4.37 -4.64 24.15
CA LYS A 136 4.68 -3.69 25.22
C LYS A 136 3.44 -3.36 26.04
N ALA A 137 2.32 -3.05 25.40
CA ALA A 137 1.04 -2.76 26.06
C ALA A 137 0.53 -3.93 26.92
N VAL A 138 0.58 -5.17 26.40
CA VAL A 138 0.20 -6.39 27.15
C VAL A 138 1.05 -6.55 28.41
N LYS A 139 2.36 -6.29 28.31
CA LYS A 139 3.28 -6.36 29.45
C LYS A 139 3.03 -5.25 30.47
N GLU A 140 2.79 -4.02 30.04
CA GLU A 140 2.53 -2.88 30.93
C GLU A 140 1.20 -3.00 31.66
N LEU A 141 0.23 -3.68 31.06
CA LEU A 141 -1.07 -3.99 31.66
C LEU A 141 -1.06 -5.26 32.54
N ASP A 142 0.10 -5.89 32.72
CA ASP A 142 0.29 -7.13 33.49
C ASP A 142 -0.63 -8.28 33.02
N LEU A 143 -0.82 -8.39 31.69
CA LEU A 143 -1.65 -9.43 31.07
C LEU A 143 -0.80 -10.61 30.58
N ASP A 144 -1.39 -11.82 30.55
CA ASP A 144 -0.71 -13.04 30.08
C ASP A 144 -0.48 -13.00 28.55
N PRO A 145 0.78 -12.96 28.06
CA PRO A 145 1.08 -12.92 26.62
C PRO A 145 0.62 -14.16 25.84
N LYS A 146 0.34 -15.30 26.53
CA LYS A 146 -0.19 -16.50 25.89
C LYS A 146 -1.67 -16.36 25.55
N GLN A 147 -2.42 -15.62 26.35
CA GLN A 147 -3.84 -15.34 26.12
C GLN A 147 -4.04 -14.15 25.20
N TYR A 148 -3.19 -13.14 25.32
CA TYR A 148 -3.22 -11.88 24.58
C TYR A 148 -2.07 -11.78 23.56
N ARG A 149 -2.13 -12.65 22.52
CA ARG A 149 -1.13 -12.69 21.46
C ARG A 149 -1.27 -11.49 20.52
N GLU A 150 -0.15 -10.95 20.09
CA GLU A 150 -0.10 -9.74 19.25
C GLU A 150 -0.85 -9.85 17.92
N GLY A 151 -0.77 -10.97 17.23
CA GLY A 151 -1.41 -11.16 15.92
C GLY A 151 -2.96 -11.06 15.98
N PRO A 152 -3.65 -11.86 16.82
CA PRO A 152 -5.09 -11.73 17.01
C PRO A 152 -5.52 -10.36 17.52
N LEU A 153 -4.78 -9.73 18.44
CA LEU A 153 -5.08 -8.39 18.94
C LEU A 153 -4.97 -7.32 17.86
N LEU A 154 -3.94 -7.42 17.01
CA LEU A 154 -3.81 -6.54 15.85
C LEU A 154 -5.03 -6.67 14.93
N GLY A 155 -5.52 -7.90 14.70
CA GLY A 155 -6.73 -8.14 13.93
C GLY A 155 -7.98 -7.49 14.55
N VAL A 156 -8.13 -7.52 15.87
CA VAL A 156 -9.24 -6.87 16.59
C VAL A 156 -9.17 -5.34 16.45
N ILE A 157 -7.97 -4.76 16.61
CA ILE A 157 -7.76 -3.31 16.48
C ILE A 157 -8.01 -2.86 15.04
N SER A 158 -7.46 -3.57 14.07
CA SER A 158 -7.67 -3.28 12.66
C SER A 158 -9.15 -3.35 12.26
N ALA A 159 -9.87 -4.39 12.71
CA ALA A 159 -11.31 -4.51 12.47
C ALA A 159 -12.08 -3.31 13.05
N ALA A 160 -11.77 -2.91 14.29
CA ALA A 160 -12.40 -1.76 14.92
C ALA A 160 -12.12 -0.46 14.13
N LYS A 161 -10.88 -0.22 13.71
CA LYS A 161 -10.52 0.96 12.90
C LYS A 161 -11.24 0.95 11.55
N ASN A 162 -11.34 -0.19 10.88
CA ASN A 162 -12.04 -0.33 9.61
C ASN A 162 -13.56 -0.10 9.70
N GLU A 163 -14.14 -0.23 10.90
CA GLU A 163 -15.52 0.12 11.21
C GLU A 163 -15.65 1.53 11.83
N MET A 164 -14.58 2.31 11.84
CA MET A 164 -14.51 3.66 12.44
C MET A 164 -14.82 3.67 13.96
N ILE A 165 -14.50 2.58 14.66
CA ILE A 165 -14.67 2.45 16.11
C ILE A 165 -13.37 2.88 16.79
N GLU A 166 -13.40 4.02 17.46
CA GLU A 166 -12.26 4.52 18.24
C GLU A 166 -12.12 3.76 19.59
N PRO A 167 -10.95 3.83 20.27
CA PRO A 167 -10.72 3.11 21.53
C PRO A 167 -11.77 3.36 22.60
N GLN A 168 -12.34 4.57 22.66
CA GLN A 168 -13.37 4.95 23.62
C GLN A 168 -14.72 4.30 23.32
N ASP A 169 -15.08 4.23 22.03
CA ASP A 169 -16.32 3.58 21.57
C ASP A 169 -16.21 2.07 21.72
N PHE A 170 -15.04 1.50 21.46
CA PHE A 170 -14.77 0.08 21.67
C PHE A 170 -14.90 -0.31 23.15
N GLU A 171 -14.38 0.53 24.06
CA GLU A 171 -14.53 0.35 25.50
C GLU A 171 -16.03 0.38 25.92
N THR A 172 -16.81 1.28 25.33
CA THR A 172 -18.24 1.39 25.57
C THR A 172 -19.00 0.16 25.07
N GLN A 173 -18.66 -0.35 23.88
CA GLN A 173 -19.25 -1.55 23.30
C GLN A 173 -18.87 -2.84 24.04
N ALA A 174 -17.72 -2.86 24.71
CA ALA A 174 -17.26 -4.02 25.50
C ALA A 174 -18.23 -4.37 26.65
N GLY A 175 -18.98 -3.39 27.16
CA GLY A 175 -20.03 -3.61 28.16
C GLY A 175 -19.50 -4.32 29.40
N GLY A 176 -19.97 -5.56 29.63
CA GLY A 176 -19.53 -6.39 30.74
C GLY A 176 -18.66 -7.59 30.34
N ASP A 177 -18.28 -7.71 29.07
CA ASP A 177 -17.41 -8.79 28.61
C ASP A 177 -15.96 -8.54 29.06
N PHE A 178 -15.47 -9.44 29.93
CA PHE A 178 -14.15 -9.32 30.53
C PHE A 178 -13.03 -9.27 29.47
N ARG A 179 -13.13 -10.11 28.43
CA ARG A 179 -12.11 -10.18 27.39
C ARG A 179 -12.10 -8.91 26.53
N MET A 180 -13.28 -8.47 26.08
CA MET A 180 -13.40 -7.23 25.32
C MET A 180 -12.95 -6.01 26.12
N CYS A 181 -13.20 -5.97 27.43
CA CYS A 181 -12.68 -4.91 28.30
C CYS A 181 -11.15 -4.88 28.37
N GLN A 182 -10.48 -6.04 28.36
CA GLN A 182 -9.01 -6.06 28.30
C GLN A 182 -8.50 -5.67 26.92
N GLU A 183 -9.14 -6.14 25.86
CA GLU A 183 -8.82 -5.75 24.47
C GLU A 183 -9.00 -4.23 24.28
N ALA A 184 -10.03 -3.62 24.87
CA ALA A 184 -10.22 -2.17 24.89
C ALA A 184 -9.06 -1.41 25.57
N LYS A 185 -8.59 -1.92 26.72
CA LYS A 185 -7.42 -1.33 27.40
C LYS A 185 -6.14 -1.42 26.55
N ILE A 186 -5.95 -2.56 25.88
CA ILE A 186 -4.81 -2.76 24.99
C ILE A 186 -4.93 -1.81 23.80
N TYR A 187 -6.10 -1.69 23.18
CA TYR A 187 -6.32 -0.76 22.06
C TYR A 187 -6.05 0.69 22.47
N LYS A 188 -6.51 1.11 23.65
CA LYS A 188 -6.25 2.43 24.21
C LYS A 188 -4.76 2.69 24.45
N ALA A 189 -4.04 1.72 25.01
CA ALA A 189 -2.60 1.80 25.22
C ALA A 189 -1.82 1.83 23.90
N TYR A 190 -2.25 1.02 22.92
CA TYR A 190 -1.71 0.98 21.57
C TYR A 190 -1.84 2.34 20.88
N GLN A 191 -3.05 2.90 20.82
CA GLN A 191 -3.30 4.19 20.15
C GLN A 191 -2.57 5.35 20.85
N LYS A 192 -2.51 5.32 22.18
CA LYS A 192 -1.71 6.28 22.94
C LYS A 192 -0.23 6.22 22.56
N THR A 193 0.33 5.02 22.41
CA THR A 193 1.73 4.84 22.02
C THR A 193 2.00 5.37 20.62
N LEU A 194 1.08 5.18 19.67
CA LEU A 194 1.18 5.76 18.33
C LEU A 194 1.23 7.30 18.41
N ILE A 195 0.25 7.90 19.09
CA ILE A 195 0.20 9.37 19.29
C ILE A 195 1.49 9.87 19.95
N ASP A 196 1.87 9.21 21.03
CA ASP A 196 3.09 9.56 21.76
C ASP A 196 4.35 9.48 20.87
N ASN A 197 4.46 8.57 19.95
CA ASN A 197 5.58 8.43 19.01
C ASN A 197 5.43 9.29 17.74
N ASN A 198 4.39 10.10 17.63
CA ASN A 198 4.03 10.79 16.40
C ASN A 198 4.01 9.81 15.22
N ALA A 199 3.35 8.68 15.42
CA ALA A 199 3.25 7.61 14.45
C ALA A 199 1.79 7.28 14.15
N VAL A 200 1.55 6.74 12.98
CA VAL A 200 0.26 6.23 12.50
C VAL A 200 0.48 4.83 11.92
N ASP A 201 -0.50 3.96 12.04
CA ASP A 201 -0.52 2.71 11.29
C ASP A 201 -1.29 2.86 9.97
N PHE A 202 -1.38 1.79 9.17
CA PHE A 202 -2.08 1.84 7.88
C PHE A 202 -3.57 2.12 8.02
N ASP A 203 -4.23 1.57 9.04
CA ASP A 203 -5.66 1.83 9.29
C ASP A 203 -5.87 3.29 9.75
N ASP A 204 -4.94 3.85 10.53
CA ASP A 204 -4.96 5.26 10.93
C ASP A 204 -4.88 6.22 9.74
N LEU A 205 -4.15 5.89 8.69
CA LEU A 205 -4.08 6.75 7.50
C LEU A 205 -5.48 7.05 6.95
N LEU A 206 -6.32 6.03 6.86
CA LEU A 206 -7.70 6.16 6.40
C LEU A 206 -8.58 6.82 7.47
N LEU A 207 -8.57 6.28 8.68
CA LEU A 207 -9.42 6.71 9.78
C LEU A 207 -9.21 8.18 10.14
N LEU A 208 -7.96 8.60 10.32
CA LEU A 208 -7.61 9.98 10.65
C LEU A 208 -7.92 10.94 9.49
N THR A 209 -7.81 10.51 8.24
CA THR A 209 -8.22 11.34 7.10
C THR A 209 -9.73 11.58 7.10
N VAL A 210 -10.53 10.54 7.34
CA VAL A 210 -11.99 10.67 7.45
C VAL A 210 -12.35 11.59 8.63
N ARG A 211 -11.71 11.40 9.79
CA ARG A 211 -11.90 12.24 10.97
C ARG A 211 -11.52 13.69 10.70
N LEU A 212 -10.36 13.93 10.09
CA LEU A 212 -9.90 15.27 9.70
C LEU A 212 -10.95 15.99 8.85
N LEU A 213 -11.47 15.33 7.82
CA LEU A 213 -12.46 15.91 6.90
C LEU A 213 -13.81 16.13 7.56
N ARG A 214 -14.23 15.30 8.51
CA ARG A 214 -15.47 15.47 9.29
C ARG A 214 -15.38 16.63 10.27
N GLU A 215 -14.27 16.76 10.97
CA GLU A 215 -14.06 17.78 12.00
C GLU A 215 -13.68 19.16 11.42
N ASN A 216 -13.11 19.21 10.19
CA ASN A 216 -12.62 20.44 9.57
C ASN A 216 -13.31 20.72 8.23
N ARG A 217 -14.43 21.43 8.31
CA ARG A 217 -15.27 21.73 7.14
C ARG A 217 -14.54 22.54 6.07
N ASP A 218 -13.65 23.45 6.46
CA ASP A 218 -12.83 24.27 5.57
C ASP A 218 -11.93 23.40 4.68
N ILE A 219 -11.33 22.36 5.26
CA ILE A 219 -10.48 21.39 4.53
C ILE A 219 -11.35 20.54 3.58
N LEU A 220 -12.48 20.02 4.08
CA LEU A 220 -13.39 19.23 3.26
C LEU A 220 -13.89 20.02 2.03
N GLU A 221 -14.37 21.25 2.24
CA GLU A 221 -14.87 22.11 1.16
C GLU A 221 -13.77 22.43 0.13
N ALA A 222 -12.52 22.64 0.56
CA ALA A 222 -11.39 22.87 -0.33
C ALA A 222 -11.10 21.64 -1.22
N TYR A 223 -11.14 20.43 -0.66
CA TYR A 223 -10.97 19.20 -1.45
C TYR A 223 -12.16 18.91 -2.36
N GLN A 224 -13.38 19.15 -1.90
CA GLN A 224 -14.58 19.02 -2.73
C GLN A 224 -14.57 19.99 -3.92
N GLU A 225 -14.11 21.24 -3.72
CA GLU A 225 -14.01 22.21 -4.81
C GLU A 225 -12.94 21.82 -5.83
N ARG A 226 -11.83 21.28 -5.35
CA ARG A 226 -10.74 20.83 -6.18
C ARG A 226 -11.07 19.55 -6.95
N LEU A 227 -11.60 18.53 -6.28
CA LEU A 227 -11.79 17.18 -6.82
C LEU A 227 -13.24 17.01 -7.30
N ARG A 228 -13.51 17.51 -8.49
CA ARG A 228 -14.87 17.54 -9.06
C ARG A 228 -15.29 16.24 -9.73
N TYR A 229 -14.33 15.43 -10.17
CA TYR A 229 -14.53 14.15 -10.82
C TYR A 229 -13.70 13.10 -10.10
N ILE A 230 -14.36 12.13 -9.50
CA ILE A 230 -13.72 11.09 -8.71
C ILE A 230 -13.97 9.75 -9.37
N MET A 231 -12.92 8.97 -9.56
CA MET A 231 -12.98 7.63 -10.11
C MET A 231 -12.34 6.64 -9.16
N VAL A 232 -12.95 5.47 -8.97
CA VAL A 232 -12.45 4.41 -8.10
C VAL A 232 -12.45 3.11 -8.85
N ASP A 233 -11.28 2.49 -8.99
CA ASP A 233 -11.13 1.14 -9.55
C ASP A 233 -11.24 0.09 -8.43
N GLU A 234 -11.60 -1.15 -8.79
CA GLU A 234 -11.77 -2.31 -7.90
C GLU A 234 -12.67 -2.00 -6.67
N TYR A 235 -13.76 -1.28 -6.90
CA TYR A 235 -14.64 -0.76 -5.85
C TYR A 235 -15.24 -1.84 -4.93
N GLN A 236 -15.36 -3.10 -5.37
CA GLN A 236 -15.82 -4.24 -4.58
C GLN A 236 -14.90 -4.57 -3.39
N ASP A 237 -13.66 -4.10 -3.41
CA ASP A 237 -12.67 -4.36 -2.36
C ASP A 237 -12.54 -3.22 -1.34
N THR A 238 -13.42 -2.21 -1.42
CA THR A 238 -13.44 -1.10 -0.46
C THR A 238 -14.02 -1.51 0.89
N ASN A 239 -13.42 -0.97 1.98
CA ASN A 239 -13.95 -1.06 3.33
C ASN A 239 -14.82 0.16 3.69
N SER A 240 -15.44 0.15 4.87
CA SER A 240 -16.34 1.22 5.31
C SER A 240 -15.66 2.59 5.43
N VAL A 241 -14.38 2.64 5.84
CA VAL A 241 -13.63 3.91 5.96
C VAL A 241 -13.31 4.49 4.58
N GLN A 242 -12.89 3.64 3.64
CA GLN A 242 -12.63 4.04 2.25
C GLN A 242 -13.91 4.52 1.56
N PHE A 243 -15.02 3.82 1.78
CA PHE A 243 -16.34 4.24 1.31
C PHE A 243 -16.70 5.63 1.85
N GLU A 244 -16.56 5.85 3.17
CA GLU A 244 -16.87 7.12 3.79
C GLU A 244 -15.98 8.26 3.28
N LEU A 245 -14.68 8.00 3.06
CA LEU A 245 -13.77 8.97 2.45
C LEU A 245 -14.25 9.43 1.08
N ILE A 246 -14.63 8.47 0.21
CA ILE A 246 -15.16 8.77 -1.13
C ILE A 246 -16.46 9.57 -1.02
N ARG A 247 -17.36 9.15 -0.13
CA ARG A 247 -18.65 9.82 0.10
C ARG A 247 -18.47 11.26 0.52
N LEU A 248 -17.53 11.55 1.42
CA LEU A 248 -17.22 12.91 1.88
C LEU A 248 -16.69 13.77 0.74
N ILE A 249 -15.67 13.30 0.02
CA ILE A 249 -15.02 14.09 -1.03
C ILE A 249 -15.96 14.32 -2.22
N SER A 250 -16.74 13.32 -2.62
CA SER A 250 -17.68 13.44 -3.75
C SER A 250 -18.96 14.25 -3.44
N GLY A 251 -19.20 14.59 -2.17
CA GLY A 251 -20.48 15.09 -1.68
C GLY A 251 -20.96 16.41 -2.28
N LYS A 252 -20.09 17.21 -2.90
CA LYS A 252 -20.47 18.51 -3.51
C LYS A 252 -20.97 18.38 -4.94
N TYR A 253 -20.24 17.68 -5.79
CA TYR A 253 -20.52 17.59 -7.23
C TYR A 253 -21.20 16.29 -7.64
N HIS A 254 -21.11 15.24 -6.82
CA HIS A 254 -21.65 13.90 -7.05
C HIS A 254 -21.15 13.22 -8.33
N ASN A 255 -20.08 13.71 -8.98
CA ASN A 255 -19.49 13.10 -10.16
C ASN A 255 -18.54 11.97 -9.73
N LEU A 256 -19.15 10.91 -9.21
CA LEU A 256 -18.47 9.71 -8.72
C LEU A 256 -18.65 8.58 -9.73
N CYS A 257 -17.56 8.08 -10.28
CA CYS A 257 -17.56 6.91 -11.14
C CYS A 257 -16.82 5.78 -10.42
N VAL A 258 -17.50 4.68 -10.11
CA VAL A 258 -16.89 3.50 -9.53
C VAL A 258 -16.92 2.35 -10.52
N VAL A 259 -15.83 1.59 -10.56
CA VAL A 259 -15.72 0.39 -11.40
C VAL A 259 -15.36 -0.78 -10.51
N GLY A 260 -16.04 -1.89 -10.70
CA GLY A 260 -15.79 -3.08 -9.91
C GLY A 260 -16.49 -4.32 -10.45
N ASP A 261 -16.13 -5.44 -9.86
CA ASP A 261 -16.68 -6.75 -10.12
C ASP A 261 -17.03 -7.43 -8.79
N ASP A 262 -18.29 -7.44 -8.43
CA ASP A 262 -18.77 -8.08 -7.21
C ASP A 262 -18.40 -9.57 -7.13
N ASP A 263 -18.24 -10.25 -8.29
CA ASP A 263 -17.77 -11.63 -8.36
C ASP A 263 -16.28 -11.81 -8.03
N GLN A 264 -15.50 -10.72 -8.01
CA GLN A 264 -14.08 -10.70 -7.67
C GLN A 264 -13.80 -10.16 -6.27
N SER A 265 -14.80 -9.94 -5.43
CA SER A 265 -14.62 -9.52 -4.03
C SER A 265 -14.02 -10.64 -3.20
N ILE A 266 -12.69 -10.66 -3.05
CA ILE A 266 -11.93 -11.69 -2.33
C ILE A 266 -11.16 -11.15 -1.13
N TYR A 267 -11.26 -9.86 -0.81
CA TYR A 267 -10.53 -9.20 0.28
C TYR A 267 -11.36 -8.98 1.56
N LYS A 268 -12.44 -9.76 1.76
CA LYS A 268 -13.25 -9.69 2.99
C LYS A 268 -12.40 -9.88 4.26
N PHE A 269 -11.37 -10.73 4.20
CA PHE A 269 -10.45 -10.95 5.32
C PHE A 269 -9.54 -9.74 5.63
N ARG A 270 -9.49 -8.74 4.75
CA ARG A 270 -8.86 -7.43 4.93
C ARG A 270 -9.87 -6.31 5.20
N GLY A 271 -11.09 -6.64 5.58
CA GLY A 271 -12.14 -5.68 5.89
C GLY A 271 -12.94 -5.14 4.70
N ALA A 272 -12.77 -5.68 3.49
CA ALA A 272 -13.60 -5.30 2.34
C ALA A 272 -15.07 -5.61 2.60
N ASP A 273 -15.95 -4.67 2.24
CA ASP A 273 -17.40 -4.79 2.38
C ASP A 273 -18.08 -4.76 1.00
N ILE A 274 -18.49 -5.93 0.53
CA ILE A 274 -19.18 -6.09 -0.76
C ILE A 274 -20.48 -5.30 -0.83
N THR A 275 -21.08 -4.94 0.31
CA THR A 275 -22.33 -4.16 0.32
C THR A 275 -22.14 -2.78 -0.31
N ASN A 276 -20.94 -2.23 -0.29
CA ASN A 276 -20.62 -0.95 -0.93
C ASN A 276 -20.95 -0.95 -2.43
N ILE A 277 -20.60 -2.02 -3.16
CA ILE A 277 -20.92 -2.12 -4.59
C ILE A 277 -22.35 -2.60 -4.84
N LEU A 278 -22.86 -3.49 -3.99
CA LEU A 278 -24.22 -4.02 -4.16
C LEU A 278 -25.30 -2.98 -3.90
N SER A 279 -25.11 -2.10 -2.89
CA SER A 279 -26.07 -1.06 -2.49
C SER A 279 -25.75 0.32 -3.10
N PHE A 280 -24.88 0.42 -4.10
CA PHE A 280 -24.44 1.69 -4.67
C PHE A 280 -25.60 2.57 -5.14
N GLU A 281 -26.60 1.98 -5.81
CA GLU A 281 -27.77 2.72 -6.33
C GLU A 281 -28.68 3.25 -5.22
N GLU A 282 -28.73 2.54 -4.07
CA GLU A 282 -29.49 2.98 -2.89
C GLU A 282 -28.76 4.13 -2.18
N THR A 283 -27.43 4.05 -2.12
CA THR A 283 -26.58 5.03 -1.44
C THR A 283 -26.42 6.33 -2.25
N PHE A 284 -26.38 6.23 -3.58
CA PHE A 284 -26.23 7.35 -4.49
C PHE A 284 -27.46 7.47 -5.40
N PRO A 285 -28.51 8.17 -4.96
CA PRO A 285 -29.75 8.32 -5.73
C PRO A 285 -29.50 8.90 -7.12
N GLY A 286 -30.10 8.31 -8.14
CA GLY A 286 -29.91 8.69 -9.54
C GLY A 286 -28.67 8.09 -10.19
N ALA A 287 -28.01 7.15 -9.52
CA ALA A 287 -26.86 6.45 -10.08
C ALA A 287 -27.23 5.71 -11.36
N LYS A 288 -26.39 5.86 -12.38
CA LYS A 288 -26.46 5.05 -13.60
C LYS A 288 -25.63 3.79 -13.43
N VAL A 289 -26.14 2.66 -13.89
CA VAL A 289 -25.40 1.38 -13.91
C VAL A 289 -25.13 0.97 -15.34
N VAL A 290 -23.87 0.67 -15.65
CA VAL A 290 -23.45 0.14 -16.96
C VAL A 290 -22.75 -1.20 -16.75
N LYS A 291 -23.13 -2.25 -17.46
CA LYS A 291 -22.56 -3.58 -17.35
C LYS A 291 -21.62 -3.87 -18.51
N LEU A 292 -20.34 -4.20 -18.19
CA LEU A 292 -19.35 -4.64 -19.18
C LEU A 292 -19.23 -6.16 -19.15
N GLU A 293 -19.85 -6.83 -20.10
CA GLU A 293 -19.94 -8.32 -20.15
C GLU A 293 -19.05 -8.94 -21.24
N GLN A 294 -18.62 -8.15 -22.25
CA GLN A 294 -17.70 -8.63 -23.26
C GLN A 294 -16.30 -8.76 -22.71
N ASN A 295 -15.76 -9.98 -22.71
CA ASN A 295 -14.41 -10.29 -22.27
C ASN A 295 -13.43 -10.31 -23.45
N TYR A 296 -12.27 -9.69 -23.29
CA TYR A 296 -11.21 -9.59 -24.29
C TYR A 296 -9.97 -10.42 -23.94
N ARG A 297 -9.99 -11.09 -22.78
CA ARG A 297 -8.85 -11.85 -22.25
C ARG A 297 -8.91 -13.32 -22.59
N SER A 298 -10.07 -13.94 -22.40
CA SER A 298 -10.24 -15.40 -22.37
C SER A 298 -11.06 -15.90 -23.55
N THR A 299 -10.95 -17.19 -23.83
CA THR A 299 -11.82 -17.93 -24.74
C THR A 299 -13.10 -18.39 -24.05
N ASN A 300 -14.14 -18.79 -24.82
CA ASN A 300 -15.45 -19.08 -24.25
C ASN A 300 -15.46 -20.29 -23.32
N ASN A 301 -14.70 -21.37 -23.59
CA ASN A 301 -14.60 -22.51 -22.67
C ASN A 301 -14.13 -22.12 -21.26
N ILE A 302 -13.20 -21.14 -21.14
CA ILE A 302 -12.76 -20.63 -19.85
C ILE A 302 -13.88 -19.81 -19.19
N LEU A 303 -14.58 -18.99 -19.98
CA LEU A 303 -15.66 -18.13 -19.46
C LEU A 303 -16.88 -18.95 -19.01
N GLU A 304 -17.22 -20.01 -19.73
CA GLU A 304 -18.30 -20.91 -19.35
C GLU A 304 -18.01 -21.62 -18.04
N ALA A 305 -16.78 -22.11 -17.87
CA ALA A 305 -16.35 -22.70 -16.59
C ALA A 305 -16.42 -21.66 -15.44
N ALA A 306 -15.95 -20.42 -15.67
CA ALA A 306 -16.01 -19.35 -14.70
C ALA A 306 -17.46 -18.94 -14.37
N ASN A 307 -18.32 -18.76 -15.39
CA ASN A 307 -19.75 -18.47 -15.22
C ASN A 307 -20.46 -19.57 -14.42
N ALA A 308 -20.15 -20.84 -14.67
CA ALA A 308 -20.73 -21.97 -13.95
C ALA A 308 -20.30 -22.00 -12.46
N VAL A 309 -19.04 -21.68 -12.17
CA VAL A 309 -18.55 -21.58 -10.78
C VAL A 309 -19.24 -20.45 -10.04
N ILE A 310 -19.27 -19.25 -10.64
CA ILE A 310 -19.79 -18.06 -9.96
C ILE A 310 -21.31 -18.06 -9.82
N ALA A 311 -22.04 -18.83 -10.63
CA ALA A 311 -23.49 -19.00 -10.51
C ALA A 311 -23.93 -19.57 -9.14
N ASN A 312 -23.02 -20.22 -8.39
CA ASN A 312 -23.28 -20.70 -7.04
C ASN A 312 -23.36 -19.57 -6.00
N ASN A 313 -22.92 -18.36 -6.31
CA ASN A 313 -23.05 -17.21 -5.41
C ASN A 313 -24.48 -16.65 -5.44
N ALA A 314 -25.14 -16.63 -4.26
CA ALA A 314 -26.52 -16.17 -4.14
C ALA A 314 -26.69 -14.65 -4.16
N HIS A 315 -25.69 -13.91 -3.66
CA HIS A 315 -25.74 -12.45 -3.51
C HIS A 315 -24.80 -11.79 -4.49
N ARG A 316 -25.29 -11.55 -5.73
CA ARG A 316 -24.53 -10.90 -6.79
C ARG A 316 -25.41 -10.08 -7.71
N LYS A 317 -24.84 -9.12 -8.40
CA LYS A 317 -25.51 -8.46 -9.54
C LYS A 317 -25.31 -9.33 -10.79
N GLU A 318 -26.41 -9.80 -11.37
CA GLU A 318 -26.36 -10.70 -12.54
C GLU A 318 -25.59 -10.08 -13.70
N LYS A 319 -24.60 -10.82 -14.21
CA LYS A 319 -23.84 -10.57 -15.43
C LYS A 319 -23.38 -11.90 -16.02
N HIS A 320 -23.22 -11.94 -17.34
CA HIS A 320 -22.78 -13.13 -18.07
C HIS A 320 -21.63 -12.76 -19.00
N LEU A 321 -20.44 -13.29 -18.73
CA LEU A 321 -19.27 -13.03 -19.55
C LEU A 321 -19.29 -13.85 -20.83
N TRP A 322 -18.98 -13.20 -21.94
CA TRP A 322 -18.86 -13.80 -23.27
C TRP A 322 -17.69 -13.18 -24.05
N SER A 323 -17.16 -13.88 -25.05
CA SER A 323 -16.00 -13.40 -25.82
C SER A 323 -16.14 -13.71 -27.31
N GLU A 324 -15.51 -12.90 -28.14
CA GLU A 324 -15.32 -13.14 -29.57
C GLU A 324 -14.02 -13.92 -29.88
N ASN A 325 -13.25 -14.31 -28.85
CA ASN A 325 -11.98 -15.05 -29.01
C ASN A 325 -12.16 -16.52 -29.38
N GLY A 326 -13.37 -16.95 -29.71
CA GLY A 326 -13.71 -18.34 -30.06
C GLY A 326 -13.77 -19.27 -28.85
N GLU A 327 -13.99 -20.57 -29.10
CA GLU A 327 -14.16 -21.57 -28.03
C GLU A 327 -12.89 -21.81 -27.22
N GLY A 328 -11.74 -21.90 -27.89
CA GLY A 328 -10.47 -22.21 -27.25
C GLY A 328 -10.31 -23.69 -26.90
N LYS A 329 -9.27 -24.01 -26.12
CA LYS A 329 -9.04 -25.36 -25.58
C LYS A 329 -10.02 -25.66 -24.46
N GLU A 330 -10.36 -26.91 -24.26
CA GLU A 330 -11.14 -27.37 -23.10
C GLU A 330 -10.35 -27.17 -21.81
N VAL A 331 -11.06 -26.86 -20.71
CA VAL A 331 -10.50 -26.79 -19.38
C VAL A 331 -10.24 -28.20 -18.86
N SER A 332 -9.00 -28.51 -18.53
CA SER A 332 -8.59 -29.82 -18.04
C SER A 332 -8.60 -29.85 -16.51
N PHE A 333 -9.19 -30.90 -15.94
CA PHE A 333 -9.09 -31.20 -14.51
C PHE A 333 -8.31 -32.49 -14.31
N ILE A 334 -7.26 -32.46 -13.49
CA ILE A 334 -6.40 -33.62 -13.21
C ILE A 334 -6.23 -33.74 -11.71
N HIS A 335 -6.44 -34.96 -11.19
CA HIS A 335 -6.21 -35.29 -9.79
C HIS A 335 -4.87 -36.04 -9.67
N TYR A 336 -4.02 -35.59 -8.74
CA TYR A 336 -2.71 -36.21 -8.46
C TYR A 336 -2.71 -36.78 -7.05
N GLU A 337 -1.99 -37.90 -6.86
CA GLU A 337 -1.83 -38.52 -5.53
C GLU A 337 -0.86 -37.73 -4.64
N THR A 338 0.08 -36.99 -5.24
CA THR A 338 1.12 -36.24 -4.53
C THR A 338 1.37 -34.88 -5.16
N ALA A 339 1.75 -33.89 -4.33
CA ALA A 339 2.15 -32.58 -4.79
C ALA A 339 3.38 -32.61 -5.74
N TYR A 340 4.27 -33.60 -5.55
CA TYR A 340 5.43 -33.78 -6.42
C TYR A 340 5.05 -34.30 -7.82
N GLY A 341 4.05 -35.21 -7.89
CA GLY A 341 3.52 -35.70 -9.15
C GLY A 341 2.79 -34.60 -9.91
N GLU A 342 2.01 -33.77 -9.20
CA GLU A 342 1.39 -32.57 -9.76
C GLU A 342 2.43 -31.63 -10.36
N ALA A 343 3.45 -31.26 -9.57
CA ALA A 343 4.49 -30.33 -10.01
C ALA A 343 5.28 -30.89 -11.22
N GLU A 344 5.55 -32.20 -11.25
CA GLU A 344 6.26 -32.84 -12.35
C GLU A 344 5.47 -32.76 -13.66
N ASP A 345 4.19 -33.16 -13.66
CA ASP A 345 3.32 -33.16 -14.85
C ASP A 345 3.06 -31.73 -15.37
N VAL A 346 2.84 -30.77 -14.46
CA VAL A 346 2.62 -29.37 -14.84
C VAL A 346 3.85 -28.78 -15.53
N ILE A 347 5.05 -29.00 -14.96
CA ILE A 347 6.29 -28.48 -15.55
C ILE A 347 6.60 -29.17 -16.87
N ASP A 348 6.35 -30.49 -17.00
CA ASP A 348 6.53 -31.23 -18.26
C ASP A 348 5.59 -30.71 -19.37
N LYS A 349 4.34 -30.40 -19.04
CA LYS A 349 3.39 -29.80 -19.98
C LYS A 349 3.87 -28.43 -20.45
N ILE A 350 4.31 -27.58 -19.53
CA ILE A 350 4.85 -26.24 -19.87
C ILE A 350 6.07 -26.40 -20.79
N GLN A 351 7.04 -27.25 -20.45
CA GLN A 351 8.21 -27.50 -21.30
C GLN A 351 7.82 -27.99 -22.69
N THR A 352 6.85 -28.91 -22.75
CA THR A 352 6.36 -29.46 -24.03
C THR A 352 5.76 -28.38 -24.90
N GLU A 353 4.87 -27.54 -24.39
CA GLU A 353 4.25 -26.43 -25.14
C GLU A 353 5.28 -25.39 -25.62
N VAL A 354 6.31 -25.12 -24.78
CA VAL A 354 7.41 -24.20 -25.13
C VAL A 354 8.33 -24.81 -26.20
N HIS A 355 8.71 -26.08 -26.08
CA HIS A 355 9.53 -26.77 -27.09
C HIS A 355 8.81 -26.92 -28.43
N MET A 356 7.48 -27.02 -28.42
CA MET A 356 6.66 -27.00 -29.65
C MET A 356 6.53 -25.58 -30.26
N GLY A 357 7.10 -24.57 -29.65
CA GLY A 357 7.04 -23.18 -30.12
C GLY A 357 5.66 -22.53 -30.01
N LYS A 358 4.74 -23.11 -29.21
CA LYS A 358 3.38 -22.57 -29.04
C LYS A 358 3.33 -21.43 -28.05
N HIS A 359 4.18 -21.48 -27.01
CA HIS A 359 4.27 -20.49 -25.94
C HIS A 359 5.73 -20.26 -25.55
N GLN A 360 5.98 -19.17 -24.85
CA GLN A 360 7.24 -18.91 -24.13
C GLN A 360 7.01 -19.18 -22.64
N TYR A 361 8.08 -19.38 -21.84
CA TYR A 361 7.95 -19.57 -20.40
C TYR A 361 7.24 -18.42 -19.71
N GLN A 362 7.47 -17.19 -20.16
CA GLN A 362 6.82 -15.99 -19.64
C GLN A 362 5.30 -15.92 -19.89
N ASP A 363 4.77 -16.74 -20.82
CA ASP A 363 3.34 -16.81 -21.12
C ASP A 363 2.60 -17.79 -20.19
N CYS A 364 3.36 -18.50 -19.32
CA CYS A 364 2.82 -19.52 -18.44
C CYS A 364 2.82 -19.01 -16.98
N ALA A 365 1.74 -19.27 -16.25
CA ALA A 365 1.65 -18.97 -14.82
C ALA A 365 1.10 -20.17 -14.05
N ILE A 366 1.65 -20.40 -12.85
CA ILE A 366 1.17 -21.40 -11.89
C ILE A 366 0.61 -20.64 -10.70
N LEU A 367 -0.69 -20.81 -10.41
CA LEU A 367 -1.37 -20.20 -9.29
C LEU A 367 -1.60 -21.24 -8.19
N TYR A 368 -1.35 -20.85 -6.94
CA TYR A 368 -1.55 -21.72 -5.78
C TYR A 368 -2.18 -20.94 -4.62
N ARG A 369 -2.75 -21.66 -3.65
CA ARG A 369 -3.49 -21.06 -2.52
C ARG A 369 -2.55 -20.55 -1.42
N THR A 370 -1.43 -21.23 -1.18
CA THR A 370 -0.48 -20.90 -0.11
C THR A 370 0.95 -20.95 -0.63
N ASN A 371 1.82 -20.06 -0.10
CA ASN A 371 3.24 -20.00 -0.49
C ASN A 371 3.98 -21.34 -0.25
N ALA A 372 3.56 -22.15 0.71
CA ALA A 372 4.16 -23.47 0.94
C ALA A 372 4.05 -24.42 -0.26
N GLN A 373 3.05 -24.22 -1.12
CA GLN A 373 2.83 -25.03 -2.32
C GLN A 373 3.85 -24.74 -3.42
N SER A 374 4.47 -23.55 -3.44
CA SER A 374 5.47 -23.18 -4.47
C SER A 374 6.68 -24.10 -4.48
N ARG A 375 7.08 -24.61 -3.31
CA ARG A 375 8.32 -25.37 -3.13
C ARG A 375 8.43 -26.58 -4.06
N ALA A 376 7.35 -27.36 -4.23
CA ALA A 376 7.36 -28.52 -5.11
C ALA A 376 7.60 -28.11 -6.57
N PHE A 377 7.01 -27.00 -7.02
CA PHE A 377 7.20 -26.44 -8.36
C PHE A 377 8.61 -25.87 -8.55
N GLU A 378 9.12 -25.12 -7.57
CA GLU A 378 10.49 -24.58 -7.59
C GLU A 378 11.55 -25.68 -7.72
N GLU A 379 11.46 -26.73 -6.87
CA GLU A 379 12.38 -27.88 -6.94
C GLU A 379 12.35 -28.56 -8.33
N LYS A 380 11.17 -28.64 -8.97
CA LYS A 380 11.05 -29.22 -10.30
C LYS A 380 11.56 -28.29 -11.40
N CYS A 381 11.31 -26.98 -11.30
CA CYS A 381 11.87 -25.99 -12.21
C CYS A 381 13.42 -26.03 -12.19
N ILE A 382 14.02 -26.05 -11.00
CA ILE A 382 15.48 -26.14 -10.85
C ILE A 382 16.00 -27.44 -11.46
N LYS A 383 15.40 -28.59 -11.12
CA LYS A 383 15.82 -29.90 -11.62
C LYS A 383 15.75 -30.00 -13.15
N LYS A 384 14.78 -29.35 -13.78
CA LYS A 384 14.54 -29.36 -15.23
C LYS A 384 15.10 -28.13 -15.96
N SER A 385 15.81 -27.26 -15.24
CA SER A 385 16.38 -26.01 -15.79
C SER A 385 15.34 -25.12 -16.47
N VAL A 386 14.13 -25.04 -15.88
CA VAL A 386 13.05 -24.16 -16.33
C VAL A 386 13.19 -22.82 -15.63
N PRO A 387 13.33 -21.70 -16.35
CA PRO A 387 13.38 -20.39 -15.70
C PRO A 387 12.02 -20.06 -15.07
N TYR A 388 12.05 -19.56 -13.84
CA TYR A 388 10.84 -19.17 -13.13
C TYR A 388 11.06 -17.90 -12.32
N ARG A 389 9.96 -17.23 -11.98
CA ARG A 389 9.94 -16.12 -11.02
C ARG A 389 8.86 -16.40 -9.98
N LEU A 390 9.22 -16.35 -8.72
CA LEU A 390 8.27 -16.44 -7.62
C LEU A 390 7.69 -15.05 -7.34
N VAL A 391 6.37 -14.97 -7.27
CA VAL A 391 5.64 -13.74 -6.93
C VAL A 391 4.97 -13.94 -5.56
N GLY A 392 5.08 -12.95 -4.66
CA GLY A 392 4.51 -13.04 -3.31
C GLY A 392 5.39 -13.81 -2.31
N GLY A 393 6.73 -13.80 -2.48
CA GLY A 393 7.70 -14.29 -1.50
C GLY A 393 7.74 -13.44 -0.23
N VAL A 394 8.76 -13.66 0.63
CA VAL A 394 8.98 -12.79 1.79
C VAL A 394 9.19 -11.36 1.31
N ASN A 395 8.39 -10.44 1.84
CA ASN A 395 8.48 -9.02 1.47
C ASN A 395 9.92 -8.53 1.69
N PHE A 396 10.50 -7.95 0.63
CA PHE A 396 11.87 -7.45 0.63
C PHE A 396 12.15 -6.48 1.78
N TYR A 397 11.21 -5.60 2.07
CA TYR A 397 11.33 -4.60 3.13
C TYR A 397 11.20 -5.17 4.55
N GLN A 398 10.76 -6.43 4.69
CA GLN A 398 10.70 -7.14 5.98
C GLN A 398 12.02 -7.84 6.34
N ARG A 399 13.00 -7.87 5.44
CA ARG A 399 14.32 -8.44 5.70
C ARG A 399 15.04 -7.63 6.77
N GLN A 400 15.75 -8.35 7.67
CA GLN A 400 16.37 -7.75 8.85
C GLN A 400 17.30 -6.59 8.51
N GLU A 401 18.21 -6.79 7.54
CA GLU A 401 19.19 -5.82 7.10
C GLU A 401 18.54 -4.56 6.50
N ILE A 402 17.45 -4.72 5.77
CA ILE A 402 16.69 -3.61 5.19
C ILE A 402 16.00 -2.81 6.30
N LYS A 403 15.35 -3.51 7.25
CA LYS A 403 14.72 -2.85 8.41
C LYS A 403 15.72 -2.10 9.28
N ASP A 404 16.94 -2.61 9.42
CA ASP A 404 17.98 -1.92 10.19
C ASP A 404 18.35 -0.58 9.51
N ILE A 405 18.55 -0.57 8.20
CA ILE A 405 18.84 0.66 7.46
C ILE A 405 17.63 1.61 7.43
N LEU A 406 16.42 1.09 7.22
CA LEU A 406 15.21 1.91 7.32
C LEU A 406 15.07 2.58 8.70
N ALA A 407 15.41 1.88 9.78
CA ALA A 407 15.40 2.46 11.12
C ALA A 407 16.47 3.55 11.31
N TYR A 408 17.64 3.42 10.66
CA TYR A 408 18.61 4.52 10.57
C TYR A 408 18.02 5.73 9.86
N LEU A 409 17.46 5.53 8.67
CA LEU A 409 16.88 6.61 7.87
C LEU A 409 15.73 7.30 8.62
N LYS A 410 14.81 6.56 9.25
CA LYS A 410 13.74 7.10 10.09
C LYS A 410 14.28 7.91 11.28
N THR A 411 15.37 7.44 11.91
CA THR A 411 16.00 8.16 13.03
C THR A 411 16.69 9.43 12.56
N ILE A 412 17.30 9.43 11.39
CA ILE A 412 17.93 10.59 10.77
C ILE A 412 16.87 11.62 10.41
N ASP A 413 15.77 11.21 9.79
CA ASP A 413 14.69 12.08 9.35
C ASP A 413 14.05 12.84 10.53
N SER A 414 13.55 12.17 11.54
CA SER A 414 12.86 12.82 12.65
C SER A 414 13.47 12.60 14.03
N GLY A 415 13.99 11.40 14.32
CA GLY A 415 14.47 10.98 15.65
C GLY A 415 13.38 10.90 16.71
N ARG A 416 12.11 10.99 16.32
CA ARG A 416 10.96 10.93 17.24
C ARG A 416 10.42 9.52 17.44
N ASP A 417 10.79 8.60 16.56
CA ASP A 417 10.40 7.19 16.62
C ASP A 417 11.32 6.41 17.56
N ASP A 418 10.86 6.19 18.78
CA ASP A 418 11.62 5.47 19.81
C ASP A 418 11.87 3.99 19.43
N LEU A 419 11.03 3.39 18.57
CA LEU A 419 11.24 2.01 18.09
C LEU A 419 12.45 1.95 17.15
N SER A 420 12.53 2.83 16.18
CA SER A 420 13.68 2.93 15.27
C SER A 420 14.98 3.23 16.01
N VAL A 421 14.95 4.20 16.94
CA VAL A 421 16.11 4.51 17.80
C VAL A 421 16.55 3.29 18.61
N THR A 422 15.61 2.57 19.24
CA THR A 422 15.89 1.37 20.04
C THR A 422 16.48 0.26 19.19
N ARG A 423 16.01 0.12 17.95
CA ARG A 423 16.49 -0.89 17.02
C ARG A 423 17.97 -0.69 16.66
N ILE A 424 18.35 0.53 16.29
CA ILE A 424 19.68 0.81 15.73
C ILE A 424 20.74 1.17 16.76
N VAL A 425 20.37 1.57 17.97
CA VAL A 425 21.34 2.05 18.98
C VAL A 425 22.47 1.06 19.27
N ASN A 426 22.21 -0.23 19.08
CA ASN A 426 23.18 -1.32 19.25
C ASN A 426 23.35 -2.21 18.02
N VAL A 427 23.06 -1.69 16.86
CA VAL A 427 23.24 -2.31 15.54
C VAL A 427 23.98 -1.33 14.63
N PRO A 428 25.26 -1.61 14.29
CA PRO A 428 26.17 -2.66 14.81
C PRO A 428 26.40 -2.59 16.32
N LYS A 429 26.95 -3.65 16.89
CA LYS A 429 27.14 -3.77 18.36
C LYS A 429 28.01 -2.65 18.94
N ARG A 430 27.42 -1.78 19.77
CA ARG A 430 28.10 -0.70 20.49
C ARG A 430 28.28 -0.98 21.98
N GLY A 431 27.69 -2.08 22.48
CA GLY A 431 27.75 -2.46 23.89
C GLY A 431 26.88 -1.54 24.77
N ILE A 432 25.76 -1.03 24.23
CA ILE A 432 24.71 -0.32 24.96
C ILE A 432 23.65 -1.36 25.33
N GLY A 433 23.64 -1.78 26.60
CA GLY A 433 22.76 -2.86 27.07
C GLY A 433 21.35 -2.38 27.42
N GLN A 434 20.42 -3.36 27.54
CA GLN A 434 18.99 -3.10 27.82
C GLN A 434 18.76 -2.31 29.13
N VAL A 435 19.59 -2.55 30.15
CA VAL A 435 19.51 -1.81 31.43
C VAL A 435 19.75 -0.30 31.22
N THR A 436 20.69 0.04 30.34
CA THR A 436 20.99 1.43 30.00
C THR A 436 19.82 2.05 29.22
N LEU A 437 19.28 1.34 28.25
CA LEU A 437 18.11 1.79 27.47
C LEU A 437 16.89 2.00 28.37
N ASN A 438 16.65 1.11 29.34
CA ASN A 438 15.56 1.28 30.30
C ASN A 438 15.72 2.56 31.14
N LYS A 439 16.95 2.89 31.57
CA LYS A 439 17.22 4.14 32.31
C LYS A 439 16.97 5.38 31.46
N LEU A 440 17.38 5.34 30.18
CA LEU A 440 17.10 6.41 29.23
C LEU A 440 15.60 6.59 29.02
N ALA A 441 14.86 5.48 28.84
CA ALA A 441 13.41 5.51 28.66
C ALA A 441 12.66 6.04 29.89
N VAL A 442 13.09 5.68 31.09
CA VAL A 442 12.53 6.24 32.34
C VAL A 442 12.78 7.74 32.40
N TYR A 443 14.02 8.18 32.17
CA TYR A 443 14.37 9.62 32.18
C TYR A 443 13.57 10.39 31.12
N ALA A 444 13.45 9.82 29.90
CA ALA A 444 12.65 10.41 28.82
C ALA A 444 11.18 10.60 29.26
N SER A 445 10.59 9.57 29.86
CA SER A 445 9.21 9.60 30.36
C SER A 445 9.00 10.63 31.46
N GLU A 446 9.92 10.70 32.42
CA GLU A 446 9.85 11.65 33.55
C GLU A 446 9.96 13.12 33.12
N HIS A 447 10.66 13.39 32.01
CA HIS A 447 10.88 14.74 31.48
C HIS A 447 10.01 15.08 30.25
N GLY A 448 9.12 14.19 29.86
CA GLY A 448 8.21 14.41 28.70
C GLY A 448 8.96 14.56 27.37
N MET A 449 10.08 13.85 27.20
CA MET A 449 10.91 13.90 26.00
C MET A 449 11.02 12.53 25.32
N ARG A 450 11.56 12.48 24.10
CA ARG A 450 11.81 11.27 23.33
C ARG A 450 13.11 10.60 23.72
N LEU A 451 13.23 9.30 23.40
CA LEU A 451 14.41 8.50 23.73
C LEU A 451 15.69 9.13 23.15
N PHE A 452 15.66 9.58 21.88
CA PHE A 452 16.81 10.23 21.26
C PHE A 452 17.18 11.54 21.96
N GLN A 453 16.20 12.36 22.35
CA GLN A 453 16.44 13.59 23.13
C GLN A 453 17.03 13.31 24.51
N ALA A 454 16.59 12.22 25.16
CA ALA A 454 17.21 11.78 26.42
C ALA A 454 18.67 11.32 26.20
N MET A 455 18.98 10.70 25.06
CA MET A 455 20.35 10.34 24.70
C MET A 455 21.24 11.57 24.46
N GLU A 456 20.72 12.65 23.87
CA GLU A 456 21.43 13.93 23.73
C GLU A 456 21.80 14.53 25.09
N GLN A 457 20.99 14.28 26.13
CA GLN A 457 21.18 14.75 27.47
C GLN A 457 21.80 13.70 28.43
N VAL A 458 22.47 12.69 27.88
CA VAL A 458 22.97 11.53 28.64
C VAL A 458 23.86 11.89 29.84
N GLU A 459 24.55 13.02 29.81
CA GLU A 459 25.38 13.50 30.91
C GLU A 459 24.58 13.87 32.17
N GLN A 460 23.32 14.25 32.00
CA GLN A 460 22.42 14.64 33.09
C GLN A 460 21.78 13.40 33.76
N ILE A 461 21.96 12.20 33.19
CA ILE A 461 21.29 11.00 33.65
C ILE A 461 22.21 10.21 34.59
N SER A 462 21.82 10.14 35.86
CA SER A 462 22.59 9.41 36.87
C SER A 462 22.60 7.90 36.61
N GLY A 463 23.74 7.25 36.84
CA GLY A 463 23.88 5.80 36.81
C GLY A 463 24.03 5.16 35.42
N ILE A 464 24.27 5.95 34.37
CA ILE A 464 24.60 5.44 33.02
C ILE A 464 26.06 4.95 32.93
N GLY A 465 26.97 5.59 33.66
CA GLY A 465 28.38 5.20 33.74
C GLY A 465 29.10 5.23 32.39
N LYS A 466 29.96 4.22 32.14
CA LYS A 466 30.77 4.12 30.91
C LYS A 466 29.97 4.02 29.62
N ALA A 467 28.66 3.74 29.69
CA ALA A 467 27.81 3.72 28.49
C ALA A 467 27.52 5.12 27.96
N ALA A 468 27.73 6.19 28.77
CA ALA A 468 27.49 7.57 28.34
C ALA A 468 28.33 7.95 27.10
N ASP A 469 29.61 7.60 27.08
CA ASP A 469 30.50 7.91 25.94
C ASP A 469 30.06 7.20 24.66
N LYS A 470 29.57 5.96 24.80
CA LYS A 470 29.05 5.19 23.66
C LYS A 470 27.75 5.80 23.11
N ILE A 471 26.87 6.26 24.00
CA ILE A 471 25.63 6.93 23.61
C ILE A 471 25.94 8.25 22.93
N LYS A 472 26.88 9.05 23.44
CA LYS A 472 27.35 10.26 22.77
C LYS A 472 27.91 9.99 21.38
N GLY A 473 28.72 8.91 21.25
CA GLY A 473 29.23 8.48 19.95
C GLY A 473 28.11 8.18 18.96
N PHE A 474 27.09 7.46 19.41
CA PHE A 474 25.91 7.18 18.60
C PHE A 474 25.13 8.45 18.22
N VAL A 475 24.86 9.33 19.19
CA VAL A 475 24.16 10.62 18.95
C VAL A 475 24.94 11.46 17.94
N ASN A 476 26.26 11.62 18.13
CA ASN A 476 27.10 12.37 17.21
C ASN A 476 27.06 11.79 15.78
N GLN A 477 27.08 10.47 15.64
CA GLN A 477 26.98 9.79 14.35
C GLN A 477 25.65 10.10 13.66
N ILE A 478 24.52 10.02 14.36
CA ILE A 478 23.21 10.40 13.82
C ILE A 478 23.17 11.88 13.42
N MET A 479 23.77 12.77 14.23
CA MET A 479 23.82 14.21 13.90
C MET A 479 24.66 14.49 12.63
N VAL A 480 25.74 13.72 12.41
CA VAL A 480 26.50 13.78 11.17
C VAL A 480 25.63 13.34 9.97
N PHE A 481 24.94 12.21 10.09
CA PHE A 481 24.04 11.75 9.04
C PHE A 481 22.89 12.72 8.75
N ARG A 482 22.34 13.40 9.77
CA ARG A 482 21.36 14.48 9.58
C ARG A 482 21.90 15.67 8.80
N ALA A 483 23.17 15.97 8.97
CA ALA A 483 23.83 17.02 8.17
C ALA A 483 24.02 16.57 6.71
N LEU A 484 24.46 15.32 6.51
CA LEU A 484 24.62 14.72 5.18
C LEU A 484 23.29 14.59 4.43
N ALA A 485 22.21 14.22 5.10
CA ALA A 485 20.89 14.08 4.50
C ALA A 485 20.30 15.37 3.90
N LYS A 486 20.94 16.53 4.13
CA LYS A 486 20.55 17.80 3.50
C LYS A 486 21.20 18.00 2.13
N GLU A 487 22.24 17.24 1.82
CA GLU A 487 23.07 17.39 0.61
C GLU A 487 23.06 16.12 -0.24
N LEU A 488 22.89 14.95 0.38
CA LEU A 488 22.90 13.63 -0.25
C LEU A 488 21.47 13.12 -0.47
N ASP A 489 21.28 12.37 -1.53
CA ASP A 489 20.08 11.57 -1.71
C ASP A 489 20.06 10.33 -0.79
N ALA A 490 18.94 9.57 -0.76
CA ALA A 490 18.84 8.42 0.13
C ALA A 490 19.81 7.28 -0.26
N ALA A 491 20.16 7.11 -1.53
CA ALA A 491 21.10 6.06 -1.94
C ALA A 491 22.50 6.35 -1.44
N GLU A 492 22.97 7.60 -1.60
CA GLU A 492 24.25 8.07 -1.09
C GLU A 492 24.31 8.07 0.45
N LEU A 493 23.18 8.40 1.08
CA LEU A 493 23.05 8.36 2.54
C LEU A 493 23.11 6.92 3.07
N ILE A 494 22.48 5.95 2.38
CA ILE A 494 22.56 4.52 2.71
C ILE A 494 24.02 4.05 2.65
N GLU A 495 24.75 4.39 1.58
CA GLU A 495 26.17 4.07 1.44
C GLU A 495 26.97 4.61 2.63
N SER A 496 26.79 5.90 2.95
CA SER A 496 27.44 6.55 4.09
C SER A 496 27.13 5.86 5.43
N ILE A 497 25.88 5.41 5.62
CA ILE A 497 25.47 4.68 6.82
C ILE A 497 26.20 3.33 6.89
N LEU A 498 26.21 2.56 5.83
CA LEU A 498 26.83 1.23 5.76
C LEU A 498 28.32 1.30 6.07
N GLU A 499 29.05 2.25 5.47
CA GLU A 499 30.48 2.45 5.66
C GLU A 499 30.82 2.99 7.06
N GLN A 500 30.22 4.12 7.45
CA GLN A 500 30.63 4.83 8.67
C GLN A 500 30.15 4.15 9.96
N THR A 501 29.12 3.29 9.91
CA THR A 501 28.68 2.54 11.10
C THR A 501 29.47 1.27 11.33
N GLY A 502 30.17 0.74 10.30
CA GLY A 502 30.79 -0.59 10.33
C GLY A 502 29.76 -1.72 10.18
N TYR A 503 28.60 -1.44 9.56
CA TYR A 503 27.55 -2.43 9.37
C TYR A 503 28.00 -3.58 8.46
N LEU A 504 28.70 -3.28 7.38
CA LEU A 504 29.26 -4.27 6.44
C LEU A 504 30.29 -5.18 7.15
N GLU A 505 31.16 -4.62 7.99
CA GLU A 505 32.13 -5.41 8.79
C GLU A 505 31.44 -6.35 9.79
N GLU A 506 30.23 -6.00 10.28
CA GLU A 506 29.45 -6.89 11.13
C GLU A 506 28.82 -8.04 10.32
N LEU A 507 28.42 -7.82 9.08
CA LEU A 507 27.92 -8.85 8.19
C LEU A 507 28.99 -9.87 7.80
N GLU A 508 30.25 -9.44 7.59
CA GLU A 508 31.37 -10.33 7.27
C GLU A 508 31.66 -11.37 8.36
N LYS A 509 31.16 -11.17 9.59
CA LYS A 509 31.28 -12.14 10.69
C LYS A 509 30.28 -13.30 10.60
N LEU A 510 29.33 -13.23 9.68
CA LEU A 510 28.36 -14.28 9.41
C LEU A 510 28.97 -15.37 8.51
N GLU A 511 28.25 -16.47 8.34
CA GLU A 511 28.58 -17.48 7.31
C GLU A 511 28.56 -16.82 5.91
N GLU A 512 29.52 -17.18 5.06
CA GLU A 512 29.78 -16.52 3.75
C GLU A 512 28.51 -16.37 2.89
N ASP A 513 27.73 -17.46 2.71
CA ASP A 513 26.49 -17.44 1.94
C ASP A 513 25.45 -16.47 2.50
N LYS A 514 25.37 -16.36 3.84
CA LYS A 514 24.43 -15.45 4.52
C LYS A 514 24.90 -14.00 4.45
N ALA A 515 26.20 -13.77 4.56
CA ALA A 515 26.79 -12.44 4.41
C ALA A 515 26.54 -11.90 3.00
N GLN A 516 26.84 -12.72 1.99
CA GLN A 516 26.65 -12.36 0.59
C GLN A 516 25.18 -12.05 0.29
N ALA A 517 24.23 -12.91 0.70
CA ALA A 517 22.81 -12.66 0.47
C ALA A 517 22.31 -11.36 1.10
N LYS A 518 22.84 -10.99 2.29
CA LYS A 518 22.48 -9.72 2.94
C LYS A 518 23.10 -8.51 2.24
N GLN A 519 24.32 -8.63 1.74
CA GLN A 519 24.98 -7.58 0.95
C GLN A 519 24.23 -7.33 -0.35
N GLU A 520 23.87 -8.39 -1.08
CA GLU A 520 23.04 -8.28 -2.30
C GLU A 520 21.70 -7.58 -2.03
N ASN A 521 21.05 -7.86 -0.88
CA ASN A 521 19.82 -7.18 -0.48
C ASN A 521 20.04 -5.67 -0.22
N LEU A 522 21.16 -5.31 0.40
CA LEU A 522 21.48 -3.91 0.67
C LEU A 522 21.80 -3.15 -0.63
N GLU A 523 22.53 -3.77 -1.56
CA GLU A 523 22.78 -3.22 -2.89
C GLU A 523 21.46 -3.03 -3.68
N GLU A 524 20.55 -4.01 -3.62
CA GLU A 524 19.22 -3.89 -4.23
C GLU A 524 18.43 -2.74 -3.61
N PHE A 525 18.50 -2.55 -2.30
CA PHE A 525 17.83 -1.46 -1.62
C PHE A 525 18.39 -0.09 -2.01
N GLN A 526 19.72 0.02 -2.09
CA GLN A 526 20.40 1.23 -2.54
C GLN A 526 20.03 1.57 -3.99
N ASN A 527 19.98 0.58 -4.89
CA ASN A 527 19.54 0.79 -6.27
C ASN A 527 18.09 1.28 -6.35
N LYS A 528 17.18 0.72 -5.52
CA LYS A 528 15.78 1.20 -5.45
C LYS A 528 15.69 2.65 -4.96
N ALA A 529 16.54 3.04 -4.01
CA ALA A 529 16.61 4.43 -3.58
C ALA A 529 17.10 5.34 -4.70
N ALA A 530 18.17 4.96 -5.43
CA ALA A 530 18.69 5.71 -6.58
C ALA A 530 17.63 5.85 -7.69
N ASP A 531 16.92 4.77 -8.03
CA ASP A 531 15.83 4.79 -9.01
C ASP A 531 14.69 5.74 -8.59
N TYR A 532 14.37 5.79 -7.29
CA TYR A 532 13.37 6.71 -6.77
C TYR A 532 13.77 8.17 -7.02
N TYR A 533 14.99 8.56 -6.64
CA TYR A 533 15.46 9.94 -6.82
C TYR A 533 15.70 10.31 -8.28
N ALA A 534 16.02 9.34 -9.13
CA ALA A 534 16.11 9.58 -10.59
C ALA A 534 14.76 9.92 -11.23
N ASN A 535 13.65 9.52 -10.61
CA ASN A 535 12.29 9.73 -11.11
C ASN A 535 11.51 10.83 -10.35
N HIS A 536 12.09 11.40 -9.29
CA HIS A 536 11.43 12.41 -8.45
C HIS A 536 12.41 13.58 -8.19
N ASP A 537 12.28 14.63 -8.97
CA ASP A 537 13.08 15.85 -8.77
C ASP A 537 12.77 16.48 -7.39
N GLU A 538 13.82 16.87 -6.66
CA GLU A 538 13.74 17.52 -5.33
C GLU A 538 13.01 16.70 -4.23
N ALA A 539 12.95 15.37 -4.33
CA ALA A 539 12.35 14.54 -3.29
C ALA A 539 13.15 14.61 -1.97
N ALA A 540 12.43 14.75 -0.84
CA ALA A 540 13.03 14.69 0.49
C ALA A 540 13.17 13.23 0.97
N LEU A 541 14.04 13.00 1.97
CA LEU A 541 14.17 11.68 2.62
C LEU A 541 12.82 11.18 3.16
N THR A 542 12.00 12.08 3.69
CA THR A 542 10.65 11.78 4.18
C THR A 542 9.78 11.16 3.08
N ASP A 543 9.83 11.71 1.85
CA ASP A 543 9.02 11.23 0.73
C ASP A 543 9.41 9.81 0.31
N PHE A 544 10.73 9.53 0.29
CA PHE A 544 11.24 8.17 0.04
C PHE A 544 10.78 7.17 1.11
N LEU A 545 10.86 7.55 2.39
CA LEU A 545 10.41 6.70 3.50
C LEU A 545 8.90 6.42 3.45
N GLU A 546 8.11 7.37 2.98
CA GLU A 546 6.67 7.18 2.76
C GLU A 546 6.40 6.16 1.65
N GLU A 547 7.07 6.29 0.52
CA GLU A 547 6.91 5.34 -0.58
C GLU A 547 7.28 3.93 -0.15
N VAL A 548 8.43 3.78 0.54
CA VAL A 548 8.85 2.48 1.08
C VAL A 548 7.80 1.89 2.03
N ALA A 549 7.24 2.70 2.94
CA ALA A 549 6.22 2.25 3.88
C ALA A 549 4.95 1.78 3.15
N LEU A 550 4.50 2.54 2.14
CA LEU A 550 3.31 2.22 1.35
C LEU A 550 3.48 0.99 0.45
N VAL A 551 4.71 0.70 -0.01
CA VAL A 551 5.01 -0.52 -0.79
C VAL A 551 5.13 -1.74 0.13
N ALA A 552 5.74 -1.59 1.29
CA ALA A 552 6.04 -2.68 2.22
C ALA A 552 4.81 -3.42 2.76
N ASP A 553 3.64 -2.79 2.80
CA ASP A 553 2.42 -3.38 3.38
C ASP A 553 1.41 -3.90 2.31
N ILE A 554 1.56 -3.48 1.07
CA ILE A 554 0.64 -3.85 -0.03
C ILE A 554 1.15 -5.08 -0.80
N ASP A 555 2.46 -5.25 -0.97
CA ASP A 555 3.13 -6.35 -1.68
C ASP A 555 3.50 -7.49 -0.72
#